data_33666315d898a69b9ae5f1aab5b11ec7
#
_entry.id   33666315d898a69b9ae5f1aab5b11ec7
#
_cell.length_a   1.000
_cell.length_b   1.000
_cell.length_c   1.000
_cell.angle_alpha   90.00
_cell.angle_beta   90.00
_cell.angle_gamma   90.00
#
_symmetry.space_group_name_H-M   'P 1'
#
loop_
_entity.id
_entity.type
_entity.pdbx_description
1 polymer ?
#
loop_
_entity_poly.entity_id
_entity_poly.type
_entity_poly.pdbx_seq_one_letter_code
_entity_poly.pdbx_strand_id
1 'polypeptide(L)'
;MGLTVNAYAPGMIPSGINTFAQLPAADQDRLLDTLTLRRWGDPAEVADLVCFLASDAARYITGSLIDVSGGKLATQLPQRAYEIAGLRR
;
A
#
# COMPACT_ATOMS: atom_id res chain seq x y z
N MET A 1 32.89 -1.66 7.11
CA MET A 1 31.67 -2.47 7.18
C MET A 1 30.48 -1.56 7.40
N GLY A 2 29.44 -1.71 6.63
CA GLY A 2 28.27 -0.86 6.73
C GLY A 2 27.02 -1.62 7.13
N LEU A 3 26.17 -0.95 7.90
CA LEU A 3 24.82 -1.39 8.14
C LEU A 3 23.87 -0.48 7.36
N THR A 4 22.80 -1.06 6.84
CA THR A 4 21.71 -0.26 6.28
C THR A 4 20.51 -0.33 7.22
N VAL A 5 19.82 0.78 7.36
CA VAL A 5 18.63 0.88 8.18
C VAL A 5 17.55 1.55 7.37
N ASN A 6 16.46 0.87 7.17
CA ASN A 6 15.32 1.38 6.43
C ASN A 6 14.03 1.11 7.20
N ALA A 7 12.98 1.81 6.83
CA ALA A 7 11.66 1.60 7.39
C ALA A 7 10.66 1.39 6.25
N TYR A 8 9.55 0.75 6.55
CA TYR A 8 8.44 0.68 5.61
C TYR A 8 7.14 1.06 6.31
N ALA A 9 6.25 1.63 5.54
CA ALA A 9 4.93 2.04 6.00
C ALA A 9 3.90 1.23 5.23
N PRO A 10 3.33 0.17 5.82
CA PRO A 10 2.30 -0.61 5.16
C PRO A 10 0.98 0.14 5.16
N GLY A 11 0.20 -0.06 4.12
CA GLY A 11 -1.13 0.50 4.02
C GLY A 11 -2.20 -0.44 4.56
N MET A 12 -3.31 -0.52 3.84
CA MET A 12 -4.46 -1.31 4.26
C MET A 12 -4.26 -2.77 3.84
N ILE A 13 -3.75 -3.55 4.77
CA ILE A 13 -3.45 -4.97 4.57
C ILE A 13 -4.31 -5.76 5.55
N PRO A 14 -5.27 -6.57 5.07
CA PRO A 14 -6.13 -7.34 5.95
C PRO A 14 -5.32 -8.29 6.84
N SER A 15 -5.69 -8.35 8.11
CA SER A 15 -5.02 -9.19 9.09
C SER A 15 -6.02 -9.62 10.17
N GLY A 16 -5.58 -10.43 11.11
CA GLY A 16 -6.39 -10.82 12.25
C GLY A 16 -6.68 -9.69 13.23
N ILE A 17 -5.95 -8.58 13.14
CA ILE A 17 -6.13 -7.44 14.04
C ILE A 17 -7.15 -6.46 13.50
N ASN A 18 -7.21 -6.27 12.20
CA ASN A 18 -8.16 -5.36 11.57
C ASN A 18 -9.22 -6.14 10.80
N THR A 19 -10.40 -5.55 10.64
CA THR A 19 -11.55 -6.19 10.04
C THR A 19 -12.09 -5.41 8.84
N PHE A 20 -11.33 -4.48 8.27
CA PHE A 20 -11.87 -3.64 7.19
C PHE A 20 -12.25 -4.46 5.94
N ALA A 21 -11.61 -5.60 5.70
CA ALA A 21 -11.98 -6.48 4.59
C ALA A 21 -13.30 -7.21 4.82
N GLN A 22 -13.85 -7.15 6.05
CA GLN A 22 -15.14 -7.75 6.40
C GLN A 22 -16.26 -6.73 6.50
N LEU A 23 -15.98 -5.46 6.23
CA LEU A 23 -16.98 -4.41 6.26
C LEU A 23 -18.00 -4.59 5.12
N PRO A 24 -19.18 -3.97 5.23
CA PRO A 24 -20.12 -3.94 4.12
C PRO A 24 -19.48 -3.39 2.85
N ALA A 25 -19.96 -3.84 1.69
CA ALA A 25 -19.35 -3.49 0.41
C ALA A 25 -19.25 -1.99 0.17
N ALA A 26 -20.25 -1.21 0.60
CA ALA A 26 -20.23 0.24 0.43
C ALA A 26 -19.11 0.89 1.25
N ASP A 27 -18.85 0.39 2.46
CA ASP A 27 -17.78 0.91 3.31
C ASP A 27 -16.42 0.51 2.75
N GLN A 28 -16.27 -0.72 2.26
CA GLN A 28 -15.05 -1.15 1.60
C GLN A 28 -14.76 -0.31 0.37
N ASP A 29 -15.78 -0.03 -0.44
CA ASP A 29 -15.62 0.78 -1.65
C ASP A 29 -15.10 2.18 -1.32
N ARG A 30 -15.59 2.78 -0.24
CA ARG A 30 -15.11 4.08 0.22
C ARG A 30 -13.66 4.06 0.64
N LEU A 31 -13.25 3.02 1.36
CA LEU A 31 -11.85 2.87 1.77
C LEU A 31 -10.95 2.59 0.59
N LEU A 32 -11.38 1.72 -0.32
CA LEU A 32 -10.62 1.41 -1.53
C LEU A 32 -10.43 2.64 -2.42
N ASP A 33 -11.38 3.58 -2.37
CA ASP A 33 -11.27 4.80 -3.16
C ASP A 33 -10.17 5.74 -2.66
N THR A 34 -9.60 5.47 -1.49
CA THR A 34 -8.43 6.20 -1.00
C THR A 34 -7.11 5.62 -1.49
N LEU A 35 -7.15 4.54 -2.27
CA LEU A 35 -5.97 3.84 -2.77
C LEU A 35 -5.91 3.93 -4.29
N THR A 36 -4.76 4.30 -4.84
CA THR A 36 -4.60 4.38 -6.30
C THR A 36 -4.87 3.04 -6.96
N LEU A 37 -4.38 1.95 -6.35
CA LEU A 37 -4.56 0.61 -6.91
C LEU A 37 -5.93 0.02 -6.61
N ARG A 38 -6.70 0.62 -5.71
CA ARG A 38 -8.05 0.21 -5.32
C ARG A 38 -8.15 -1.27 -4.96
N ARG A 39 -7.18 -1.75 -4.22
CA ARG A 39 -7.21 -3.10 -3.66
C ARG A 39 -6.47 -3.12 -2.34
N TRP A 40 -6.84 -4.09 -1.50
CA TRP A 40 -6.09 -4.33 -0.28
C TRP A 40 -4.72 -4.89 -0.62
N GLY A 41 -3.74 -4.59 0.22
CA GLY A 41 -2.44 -5.21 0.11
C GLY A 41 -2.47 -6.63 0.66
N ASP A 42 -1.51 -7.43 0.23
CA ASP A 42 -1.30 -8.78 0.73
C ASP A 42 -0.08 -8.77 1.64
N PRO A 43 -0.12 -9.48 2.79
CA PRO A 43 1.07 -9.57 3.65
C PRO A 43 2.33 -10.01 2.92
N ALA A 44 2.19 -10.83 1.88
CA ALA A 44 3.33 -11.26 1.06
C ALA A 44 4.00 -10.08 0.35
N GLU A 45 3.23 -9.04 0.01
CA GLU A 45 3.79 -7.86 -0.66
C GLU A 45 4.71 -7.06 0.27
N VAL A 46 4.40 -7.01 1.56
CA VAL A 46 5.28 -6.42 2.57
C VAL A 46 6.50 -7.33 2.78
N ALA A 47 6.29 -8.63 2.89
CA ALA A 47 7.38 -9.59 3.07
C ALA A 47 8.37 -9.54 1.91
N ASP A 48 7.89 -9.40 0.68
CA ASP A 48 8.74 -9.28 -0.51
C ASP A 48 9.64 -8.05 -0.41
N LEU A 49 9.13 -6.93 0.04
CA LEU A 49 9.95 -5.73 0.25
C LEU A 49 11.01 -5.96 1.32
N VAL A 50 10.64 -6.56 2.44
CA VAL A 50 11.59 -6.84 3.53
C VAL A 50 12.70 -7.76 3.04
N CYS A 51 12.36 -8.79 2.30
CA CYS A 51 13.36 -9.70 1.73
C CYS A 51 14.29 -8.98 0.74
N PHE A 52 13.74 -8.10 -0.09
CA PHE A 52 14.55 -7.29 -1.00
C PHE A 52 15.54 -6.40 -0.22
N LEU A 53 15.05 -5.70 0.80
CA LEU A 53 15.89 -4.80 1.59
C LEU A 53 16.99 -5.56 2.35
N ALA A 54 16.76 -6.81 2.67
CA ALA A 54 17.74 -7.65 3.34
C ALA A 54 18.75 -8.27 2.37
N SER A 55 18.53 -8.13 1.06
CA SER A 55 19.38 -8.75 0.05
C SER A 55 20.50 -7.82 -0.40
N ASP A 56 21.49 -8.40 -1.07
CA ASP A 56 22.59 -7.63 -1.67
C ASP A 56 22.09 -6.65 -2.74
N ALA A 57 20.93 -6.92 -3.34
CA ALA A 57 20.36 -6.03 -4.34
C ALA A 57 20.02 -4.65 -3.75
N ALA A 58 19.82 -4.56 -2.45
CA ALA A 58 19.49 -3.31 -1.76
C ALA A 58 20.70 -2.70 -1.03
N ARG A 59 21.91 -3.10 -1.35
CA ARG A 59 23.11 -2.72 -0.60
C ARG A 59 23.44 -1.23 -0.61
N TYR A 60 22.87 -0.47 -1.53
CA TYR A 60 23.05 0.99 -1.58
C TYR A 60 21.83 1.76 -1.09
N ILE A 61 20.88 1.09 -0.44
CA ILE A 61 19.66 1.67 0.10
C ILE A 61 19.77 1.75 1.61
N THR A 62 19.73 2.94 2.16
CA THR A 62 19.72 3.17 3.60
C THR A 62 19.05 4.50 3.91
N GLY A 63 18.45 4.60 5.08
CA GLY A 63 17.78 5.83 5.51
C GLY A 63 16.47 6.09 4.77
N SER A 64 15.90 5.10 4.11
CA SER A 64 14.68 5.27 3.33
C SER A 64 13.44 4.85 4.12
N LEU A 65 12.34 5.55 3.87
CA LEU A 65 11.02 5.12 4.29
C LEU A 65 10.25 4.74 3.02
N ILE A 66 9.85 3.49 2.92
CA ILE A 66 9.20 2.98 1.72
C ILE A 66 7.72 2.75 2.00
N ASP A 67 6.88 3.39 1.20
CA ASP A 67 5.43 3.29 1.30
C ASP A 67 4.95 2.06 0.53
N VAL A 68 4.28 1.14 1.24
CA VAL A 68 3.72 -0.09 0.65
C VAL A 68 2.21 -0.04 0.86
N SER A 69 1.55 0.87 0.16
CA SER A 69 0.16 1.20 0.46
C SER A 69 -0.78 1.21 -0.74
N GLY A 70 -0.30 0.82 -1.91
CA GLY A 70 -1.12 0.89 -3.12
C GLY A 70 -1.43 2.32 -3.55
N GLY A 71 -0.62 3.28 -3.11
CA GLY A 71 -0.75 4.68 -3.53
C GLY A 71 -1.60 5.54 -2.59
N LYS A 72 -1.71 5.16 -1.33
CA LYS A 72 -2.52 5.90 -0.35
C LYS A 72 -2.12 7.38 -0.26
N LEU A 73 -0.84 7.68 -0.32
CA LEU A 73 -0.33 9.05 -0.22
C LEU A 73 -0.29 9.78 -1.56
N ALA A 74 -0.41 9.06 -2.66
CA ALA A 74 -0.27 9.61 -4.00
C ALA A 74 -1.62 10.00 -4.62
N THR A 75 -2.72 9.56 -4.05
CA THR A 75 -4.04 9.80 -4.60
C THR A 75 -5.04 10.01 -3.48
N GLN A 76 -6.12 10.72 -3.76
CA GLN A 76 -7.12 11.00 -2.76
C GLN A 76 -8.41 10.23 -3.03
N LEU A 77 -9.00 10.37 -4.20
CA LEU A 77 -10.28 9.76 -4.53
C LEU A 77 -10.28 9.37 -6.02
N PRO A 78 -9.66 8.25 -6.40
CA PRO A 78 -9.57 7.88 -7.81
C PRO A 78 -10.94 7.68 -8.46
N GLN A 79 -11.90 7.07 -7.76
CA GLN A 79 -13.24 6.87 -8.31
C GLN A 79 -13.89 8.21 -8.64
N ARG A 80 -13.76 9.19 -7.75
CA ARG A 80 -14.34 10.51 -7.98
C ARG A 80 -13.68 11.20 -9.19
N ALA A 81 -12.39 11.01 -9.36
CA ALA A 81 -11.71 11.57 -10.53
C ALA A 81 -12.25 10.98 -11.83
N TYR A 82 -12.48 9.66 -11.84
CA TYR A 82 -13.08 9.01 -13.00
C TYR A 82 -14.49 9.49 -13.27
N GLU A 83 -15.29 9.68 -12.24
CA GLU A 83 -16.66 10.20 -12.37
C GLU A 83 -16.67 11.59 -12.95
N ILE A 84 -15.81 12.49 -12.46
CA ILE A 84 -15.70 13.86 -12.96
C ILE A 84 -15.28 13.88 -14.42
N ALA A 85 -14.38 13.00 -14.81
CA ALA A 85 -13.89 12.91 -16.19
C ALA A 85 -14.87 12.19 -17.12
N GLY A 86 -15.97 11.64 -16.60
CA GLY A 86 -16.93 10.88 -17.41
C GLY A 86 -16.41 9.50 -17.79
N LEU A 87 -15.44 8.98 -17.08
CA LEU A 87 -14.85 7.67 -17.33
C LEU A 87 -15.38 6.63 -16.34
N ARG A 88 -15.42 5.37 -16.78
CA ARG A 88 -15.81 4.25 -15.92
C ARG A 88 -14.62 3.33 -15.71
N ARG A 89 -14.57 2.77 -14.54
CA ARG A 89 -13.56 1.78 -14.19
C ARG A 89 -14.07 0.39 -14.48
#